data_c14d3fd2e438b2a4a661b87d27303ce7
#
_entry.id   c14d3fd2e438b2a4a661b87d27303ce7
#
_cell.length_a   1.000
_cell.length_b   1.000
_cell.length_c   1.000
_cell.angle_alpha   90.00
_cell.angle_beta   90.00
_cell.angle_gamma   90.00
#
_symmetry.space_group_name_H-M   'P 1'
#
loop_
_entity.id
_entity.type
_entity.pdbx_description
1 polymer ?
#
loop_
_entity_poly.entity_id
_entity_poly.type
_entity_poly.pdbx_seq_one_letter_code
_entity_poly.pdbx_strand_id
1 'polypeptide(L)'
;MRRISAFGLLIVFNVLTMYAQRFDDKFSDRTLRIDYIFSGNANAQQISVDELRSAEGWYGRRCNLDKLLLRGNGQIMMTDTAACDTLYRMAFSTLFQEWQGTEEAARTNKSFENVFLLPMPKDVVDVTVELTDNHGKVSSRFTHRVFPKDILIRPASKAYEWQYVRKAGDSRNCIDFTFVPEGYTQDEMPLFLRDCQESVDAILSHEPFKSMADKLNFVAVLAPSAESGVSIPHKSLWRNTVLNSNFDTFYSARYLTTLHLKRLHDVLASVPSEHILILANTDNYGGGGIFNSYLMTAAHNAMCRPVIVHELGHSFAGLGDEYYYDDQYEVLYPAGVEPWEPNITTLTDFSSKWKDLLSPEAKIPTTPSGKNVYSELGVYEGGGYQSKGVYRPVQECRMKINAAPAFCPVCQRAIKRMIDYHTKDVKDIK
;
A
#
# COMPACT_ATOMS: atom_id res chain seq x y z
N MET A 1 -73.13 27.52 7.87
CA MET A 1 -71.91 27.49 8.68
C MET A 1 -71.28 26.14 8.59
N ARG A 2 -70.25 25.92 7.73
CA ARG A 2 -69.53 24.63 7.64
C ARG A 2 -68.13 24.88 8.22
N ARG A 3 -67.80 24.15 9.30
CA ARG A 3 -66.48 24.16 9.91
C ARG A 3 -65.59 23.20 9.12
N ILE A 4 -64.49 23.71 8.56
CA ILE A 4 -63.43 22.97 7.93
C ILE A 4 -62.38 22.68 9.03
N SER A 5 -62.24 21.42 9.42
CA SER A 5 -61.14 20.97 10.28
C SER A 5 -59.91 20.72 9.44
N ALA A 6 -58.85 21.48 9.68
CA ALA A 6 -57.55 21.26 9.08
C ALA A 6 -56.80 20.18 9.90
N PHE A 7 -56.59 19.02 9.30
CA PHE A 7 -55.68 18.01 9.84
C PHE A 7 -54.23 18.37 9.41
N GLY A 8 -53.45 18.85 10.36
CA GLY A 8 -52.03 19.05 10.17
C GLY A 8 -51.26 17.72 10.21
N LEU A 9 -50.70 17.32 9.05
CA LEU A 9 -49.86 16.15 8.92
C LEU A 9 -48.47 16.52 9.45
N LEU A 10 -48.08 16.07 10.64
CA LEU A 10 -46.79 16.24 11.24
C LEU A 10 -45.86 15.19 10.62
N ILE A 11 -45.05 15.58 9.59
CA ILE A 11 -44.01 14.74 9.03
C ILE A 11 -42.81 14.84 9.99
N VAL A 12 -42.58 13.81 10.77
CA VAL A 12 -41.35 13.64 11.58
C VAL A 12 -40.27 13.20 10.66
N PHE A 13 -39.40 14.11 10.26
CA PHE A 13 -38.13 13.78 9.61
C PHE A 13 -37.21 13.14 10.68
N ASN A 14 -37.09 11.83 10.68
CA ASN A 14 -36.02 11.12 11.36
C ASN A 14 -34.73 11.41 10.62
N VAL A 15 -34.01 12.44 11.03
CA VAL A 15 -32.61 12.65 10.62
C VAL A 15 -31.82 11.57 11.35
N LEU A 16 -31.55 10.47 10.65
CA LEU A 16 -30.52 9.52 11.04
C LEU A 16 -29.17 10.26 11.00
N THR A 17 -28.77 10.84 12.12
CA THR A 17 -27.41 11.28 12.33
C THR A 17 -26.54 10.03 12.30
N MET A 18 -25.91 9.75 11.17
CA MET A 18 -24.82 8.77 11.09
C MET A 18 -23.69 9.32 11.97
N TYR A 19 -23.60 8.85 13.21
CA TYR A 19 -22.44 9.10 14.04
C TYR A 19 -21.25 8.41 13.36
N ALA A 20 -20.22 9.17 13.00
CA ALA A 20 -18.94 8.61 12.62
C ALA A 20 -18.47 7.75 13.81
N GLN A 21 -18.15 6.48 13.53
CA GLN A 21 -17.69 5.54 14.54
C GLN A 21 -16.40 6.06 15.14
N ARG A 22 -16.37 6.30 16.44
CA ARG A 22 -15.16 6.71 17.13
C ARG A 22 -14.25 5.48 17.31
N PHE A 23 -12.97 5.63 17.05
CA PHE A 23 -11.99 4.59 17.23
C PHE A 23 -12.07 3.98 18.65
N ASP A 24 -12.06 4.84 19.67
CA ASP A 24 -12.03 4.43 21.07
C ASP A 24 -13.33 3.72 21.56
N ASP A 25 -14.42 3.76 20.79
CA ASP A 25 -15.64 3.02 21.15
C ASP A 25 -15.49 1.51 20.87
N LYS A 26 -14.77 1.14 19.80
CA LYS A 26 -14.66 -0.24 19.31
C LYS A 26 -13.28 -0.87 19.51
N PHE A 27 -12.23 -0.05 19.62
CA PHE A 27 -10.85 -0.51 19.68
C PHE A 27 -10.12 -0.04 20.92
N SER A 28 -9.13 -0.80 21.35
CA SER A 28 -8.11 -0.40 22.31
C SER A 28 -6.88 0.14 21.59
N ASP A 29 -6.04 0.89 22.31
CA ASP A 29 -4.77 1.41 21.76
C ASP A 29 -3.68 0.32 21.73
N ARG A 30 -3.97 -0.76 21.01
CA ARG A 30 -3.11 -1.93 20.81
C ARG A 30 -3.28 -2.43 19.37
N THR A 31 -2.28 -3.14 18.89
CA THR A 31 -2.28 -3.79 17.58
C THR A 31 -2.64 -5.27 17.72
N LEU A 32 -3.58 -5.73 16.89
CA LEU A 32 -3.80 -7.12 16.56
C LEU A 32 -3.06 -7.43 15.26
N ARG A 33 -2.02 -8.24 15.32
CA ARG A 33 -1.35 -8.79 14.15
C ARG A 33 -1.93 -10.16 13.83
N ILE A 34 -2.29 -10.37 12.57
CA ILE A 34 -2.73 -11.66 12.07
C ILE A 34 -1.79 -12.10 10.95
N ASP A 35 -1.14 -13.24 11.16
CA ASP A 35 -0.29 -13.88 10.19
C ASP A 35 -1.12 -14.88 9.39
N TYR A 36 -1.08 -14.77 8.07
CA TYR A 36 -1.73 -15.67 7.14
C TYR A 36 -0.72 -16.33 6.22
N ILE A 37 -1.06 -17.51 5.75
CA ILE A 37 -0.41 -18.15 4.61
C ILE A 37 -1.39 -18.13 3.44
N PHE A 38 -0.98 -17.48 2.33
CA PHE A 38 -1.65 -17.59 1.06
C PHE A 38 -0.91 -18.62 0.21
N SER A 39 -1.63 -19.58 -0.35
CA SER A 39 -1.03 -20.66 -1.11
C SER A 39 -1.86 -21.03 -2.32
N GLY A 40 -1.24 -21.65 -3.30
CA GLY A 40 -1.91 -22.10 -4.50
C GLY A 40 -1.01 -22.09 -5.73
N ASN A 41 -1.63 -21.87 -6.88
CA ASN A 41 -1.00 -21.83 -8.21
C ASN A 41 -1.71 -20.80 -9.10
N ALA A 42 -1.44 -20.78 -10.41
CA ALA A 42 -2.07 -19.86 -11.34
C ALA A 42 -3.63 -19.92 -11.35
N ASN A 43 -4.24 -21.04 -10.93
CA ASN A 43 -5.67 -21.30 -11.03
C ASN A 43 -6.39 -21.46 -9.68
N ALA A 44 -5.64 -21.56 -8.59
CA ALA A 44 -6.18 -21.85 -7.26
C ALA A 44 -5.54 -20.99 -6.20
N GLN A 45 -6.36 -20.53 -5.25
CA GLN A 45 -5.94 -19.72 -4.09
C GLN A 45 -6.54 -20.31 -2.82
N GLN A 46 -5.73 -20.39 -1.78
CA GLN A 46 -6.14 -20.78 -0.44
C GLN A 46 -5.59 -19.79 0.57
N ILE A 47 -6.42 -19.40 1.52
CA ILE A 47 -6.07 -18.51 2.63
C ILE A 47 -6.17 -19.32 3.92
N SER A 48 -5.12 -19.31 4.73
CA SER A 48 -5.08 -19.98 6.04
C SER A 48 -4.55 -19.02 7.10
N VAL A 49 -5.15 -19.02 8.29
CA VAL A 49 -4.57 -18.37 9.46
C VAL A 49 -3.39 -19.19 9.94
N ASP A 50 -2.29 -18.52 10.27
CA ASP A 50 -1.14 -19.14 10.89
C ASP A 50 -1.05 -18.81 12.38
N GLU A 51 -0.96 -17.51 12.73
CA GLU A 51 -0.82 -17.07 14.12
C GLU A 51 -1.49 -15.72 14.35
N LEU A 52 -1.97 -15.47 15.57
CA LEU A 52 -2.42 -14.18 16.04
C LEU A 52 -1.44 -13.67 17.11
N ARG A 53 -1.06 -12.39 16.99
CA ARG A 53 -0.19 -11.72 17.95
C ARG A 53 -0.77 -10.37 18.39
N SER A 54 -0.33 -9.87 19.53
CA SER A 54 -0.70 -8.55 20.03
C SER A 54 0.54 -7.73 20.35
N ALA A 55 0.49 -6.42 20.02
CA ALA A 55 1.54 -5.47 20.38
C ALA A 55 0.93 -4.24 21.05
N GLU A 56 1.74 -3.54 21.85
CA GLU A 56 1.36 -2.25 22.45
C GLU A 56 1.37 -1.15 21.38
N GLY A 57 0.40 -0.24 21.49
CA GLY A 57 0.21 0.87 20.57
C GLY A 57 -0.53 0.46 19.28
N TRP A 58 -1.32 1.40 18.77
CA TRP A 58 -1.90 1.35 17.44
C TRP A 58 -1.41 2.58 16.65
N TYR A 59 -0.68 2.33 15.59
CA TYR A 59 -0.02 3.36 14.77
C TYR A 59 -0.67 3.58 13.40
N GLY A 60 -1.68 2.79 13.06
CA GLY A 60 -2.46 2.98 11.85
C GLY A 60 -3.57 4.02 12.00
N ARG A 61 -4.29 4.29 10.92
CA ARG A 61 -5.34 5.30 10.87
C ARG A 61 -6.43 5.09 11.92
N ARG A 62 -6.98 6.21 12.42
CA ARG A 62 -8.06 6.26 13.41
C ARG A 62 -9.35 6.89 12.87
N CYS A 63 -9.35 7.30 11.61
CA CYS A 63 -10.50 7.82 10.87
C CYS A 63 -10.78 6.94 9.65
N ASN A 64 -11.94 7.11 9.02
CA ASN A 64 -12.36 6.35 7.83
C ASN A 64 -12.25 4.83 8.00
N LEU A 65 -12.54 4.33 9.21
CA LEU A 65 -12.24 2.95 9.62
C LEU A 65 -12.92 1.91 8.72
N ASP A 66 -14.17 2.15 8.34
CA ASP A 66 -15.04 1.29 7.52
C ASP A 66 -14.95 1.59 6.00
N LYS A 67 -14.11 2.53 5.59
CA LYS A 67 -14.00 2.97 4.20
C LYS A 67 -12.77 2.40 3.51
N LEU A 68 -12.84 2.29 2.18
CA LEU A 68 -11.69 2.07 1.30
C LEU A 68 -11.57 3.26 0.35
N LEU A 69 -10.37 3.79 0.21
CA LEU A 69 -10.06 4.78 -0.83
C LEU A 69 -9.75 4.11 -2.16
N LEU A 70 -9.03 2.98 -2.13
CA LEU A 70 -8.68 2.15 -3.27
C LEU A 70 -9.07 0.69 -2.99
N ARG A 71 -9.32 -0.08 -4.06
CA ARG A 71 -9.74 -1.48 -3.94
C ARG A 71 -8.58 -2.44 -3.70
N GLY A 72 -7.38 -2.15 -4.26
CA GLY A 72 -6.26 -3.08 -4.27
C GLY A 72 -6.58 -4.41 -4.99
N ASN A 73 -5.72 -5.40 -4.80
CA ASN A 73 -5.91 -6.77 -5.27
C ASN A 73 -6.55 -7.69 -4.21
N GLY A 74 -6.77 -7.16 -3.02
CA GLY A 74 -7.47 -7.82 -1.93
C GLY A 74 -7.88 -6.84 -0.85
N GLN A 75 -8.68 -7.31 0.08
CA GLN A 75 -9.09 -6.55 1.25
C GLN A 75 -9.17 -7.44 2.49
N ILE A 76 -8.94 -6.82 3.64
CA ILE A 76 -9.23 -7.40 4.95
C ILE A 76 -10.28 -6.54 5.64
N MET A 77 -11.27 -7.18 6.24
CA MET A 77 -12.39 -6.52 6.91
C MET A 77 -12.59 -7.11 8.30
N MET A 78 -12.87 -6.27 9.26
CA MET A 78 -13.30 -6.66 10.60
C MET A 78 -14.75 -6.23 10.78
N THR A 79 -15.62 -7.17 11.16
CA THR A 79 -17.06 -6.95 11.35
C THR A 79 -17.49 -7.29 12.76
N ASP A 80 -18.43 -6.50 13.29
CA ASP A 80 -19.09 -6.78 14.56
C ASP A 80 -19.99 -8.02 14.42
N THR A 81 -19.84 -9.00 15.31
CA THR A 81 -20.59 -10.25 15.23
C THR A 81 -22.07 -10.10 15.57
N ALA A 82 -22.46 -9.04 16.31
CA ALA A 82 -23.83 -8.80 16.72
C ALA A 82 -24.59 -7.87 15.76
N ALA A 83 -23.94 -6.75 15.34
CA ALA A 83 -24.53 -5.75 14.47
C ALA A 83 -24.28 -6.01 12.99
N CYS A 84 -23.32 -6.87 12.64
CA CYS A 84 -22.83 -7.10 11.27
C CYS A 84 -22.25 -5.84 10.60
N ASP A 85 -21.94 -4.81 11.37
CA ASP A 85 -21.33 -3.58 10.86
C ASP A 85 -19.85 -3.76 10.61
N THR A 86 -19.34 -3.15 9.55
CA THR A 86 -17.90 -3.11 9.28
C THR A 86 -17.24 -2.14 10.26
N LEU A 87 -16.32 -2.66 11.08
CA LEU A 87 -15.59 -1.89 12.07
C LEU A 87 -14.28 -1.31 11.50
N TYR A 88 -13.60 -2.08 10.65
CA TYR A 88 -12.35 -1.70 10.01
C TYR A 88 -12.19 -2.38 8.66
N ARG A 89 -11.63 -1.68 7.68
CA ARG A 89 -11.29 -2.23 6.35
C ARG A 89 -9.97 -1.70 5.87
N MET A 90 -9.22 -2.53 5.20
CA MET A 90 -7.98 -2.17 4.51
C MET A 90 -7.88 -2.94 3.21
N ALA A 91 -7.47 -2.27 2.12
CA ALA A 91 -7.11 -2.92 0.86
C ALA A 91 -5.61 -3.14 0.80
N PHE A 92 -5.17 -4.11 0.02
CA PHE A 92 -3.76 -4.48 -0.13
C PHE A 92 -3.47 -5.12 -1.48
N SER A 93 -2.19 -5.28 -1.80
CA SER A 93 -1.67 -6.16 -2.84
C SER A 93 -0.66 -7.14 -2.25
N THR A 94 -0.36 -8.24 -2.95
CA THR A 94 0.55 -9.27 -2.45
C THR A 94 1.49 -9.81 -3.52
N LEU A 95 2.70 -10.20 -3.12
CA LEU A 95 3.62 -10.95 -3.98
C LEU A 95 3.04 -12.31 -4.41
N PHE A 96 2.14 -12.90 -3.61
CA PHE A 96 1.46 -14.14 -4.01
C PHE A 96 0.66 -13.96 -5.30
N GLN A 97 -0.11 -12.87 -5.40
CA GLN A 97 -0.93 -12.60 -6.59
C GLN A 97 -0.07 -12.20 -7.80
N GLU A 98 1.03 -11.48 -7.60
CA GLU A 98 2.01 -11.22 -8.66
C GLU A 98 2.64 -12.53 -9.18
N TRP A 99 3.07 -13.40 -8.26
CA TRP A 99 3.64 -14.70 -8.61
C TRP A 99 2.66 -15.58 -9.39
N GLN A 100 1.35 -15.47 -9.12
CA GLN A 100 0.33 -16.24 -9.84
C GLN A 100 0.30 -15.95 -11.35
N GLY A 101 0.76 -14.77 -11.80
CA GLY A 101 0.94 -14.42 -13.20
C GLY A 101 2.20 -15.03 -13.84
N THR A 102 3.06 -15.72 -13.12
CA THR A 102 4.32 -16.25 -13.66
C THR A 102 4.15 -17.65 -14.27
N GLU A 103 5.06 -18.03 -15.17
CA GLU A 103 5.13 -19.39 -15.70
C GLU A 103 5.34 -20.46 -14.61
N GLU A 104 6.02 -20.12 -13.52
CA GLU A 104 6.24 -21.04 -12.42
C GLU A 104 4.91 -21.41 -11.76
N ALA A 105 4.00 -20.46 -11.58
CA ALA A 105 2.69 -20.70 -10.98
C ALA A 105 1.80 -21.65 -11.80
N ALA A 106 2.01 -21.74 -13.11
CA ALA A 106 1.31 -22.71 -13.96
C ALA A 106 1.74 -24.16 -13.72
N ARG A 107 2.90 -24.38 -13.05
CA ARG A 107 3.53 -25.71 -12.92
C ARG A 107 3.62 -26.22 -11.49
N THR A 108 3.51 -25.33 -10.49
CA THR A 108 3.68 -25.72 -9.09
C THR A 108 2.74 -24.96 -8.15
N ASN A 109 2.61 -25.44 -6.92
CA ASN A 109 1.98 -24.74 -5.81
C ASN A 109 3.07 -24.11 -4.93
N LYS A 110 2.85 -22.88 -4.51
CA LYS A 110 3.69 -22.19 -3.51
C LYS A 110 2.85 -21.58 -2.39
N SER A 111 3.51 -21.31 -1.27
CA SER A 111 2.94 -20.58 -0.13
C SER A 111 3.73 -19.31 0.12
N PHE A 112 3.01 -18.26 0.53
CA PHE A 112 3.55 -16.94 0.82
C PHE A 112 3.05 -16.47 2.17
N GLU A 113 3.94 -15.92 2.98
CA GLU A 113 3.58 -15.22 4.19
C GLU A 113 2.84 -13.93 3.85
N ASN A 114 1.76 -13.65 4.60
CA ASN A 114 1.08 -12.37 4.58
C ASN A 114 0.77 -11.96 6.01
N VAL A 115 1.00 -10.70 6.35
CA VAL A 115 0.81 -10.17 7.69
C VAL A 115 -0.04 -8.93 7.61
N PHE A 116 -1.09 -8.87 8.44
CA PHE A 116 -1.93 -7.70 8.54
C PHE A 116 -1.96 -7.18 9.97
N LEU A 117 -1.78 -5.87 10.11
CA LEU A 117 -1.96 -5.15 11.36
C LEU A 117 -3.35 -4.53 11.38
N LEU A 118 -4.11 -4.83 12.41
CA LEU A 118 -5.44 -4.32 12.65
C LEU A 118 -5.50 -3.68 14.04
N PRO A 119 -6.38 -2.70 14.29
CA PRO A 119 -6.60 -2.22 15.64
C PRO A 119 -7.20 -3.34 16.49
N MET A 120 -6.73 -3.49 17.74
CA MET A 120 -7.21 -4.54 18.65
C MET A 120 -8.67 -4.27 19.04
N PRO A 121 -9.64 -5.12 18.64
CA PRO A 121 -11.04 -4.93 18.99
C PRO A 121 -11.27 -5.14 20.49
N LYS A 122 -12.30 -4.48 21.04
CA LYS A 122 -12.73 -4.68 22.43
C LYS A 122 -13.62 -5.90 22.61
N ASP A 123 -14.41 -6.21 21.58
CA ASP A 123 -15.37 -7.30 21.57
C ASP A 123 -15.02 -8.35 20.50
N VAL A 124 -15.76 -9.46 20.49
CA VAL A 124 -15.60 -10.54 19.52
C VAL A 124 -15.97 -10.04 18.12
N VAL A 125 -15.12 -10.32 17.15
CA VAL A 125 -15.28 -9.90 15.75
C VAL A 125 -15.07 -11.05 14.78
N ASP A 126 -15.64 -10.92 13.58
CA ASP A 126 -15.27 -11.76 12.45
C ASP A 126 -14.31 -10.98 11.55
N VAL A 127 -13.20 -11.62 11.18
CA VAL A 127 -12.20 -11.10 10.25
C VAL A 127 -12.31 -11.85 8.94
N THR A 128 -12.54 -11.11 7.85
CA THR A 128 -12.67 -11.65 6.49
C THR A 128 -11.54 -11.12 5.62
N VAL A 129 -10.84 -12.03 4.95
CA VAL A 129 -9.87 -11.72 3.89
C VAL A 129 -10.46 -12.14 2.54
N GLU A 130 -10.39 -11.24 1.57
CA GLU A 130 -10.78 -11.48 0.19
C GLU A 130 -9.62 -11.18 -0.75
N LEU A 131 -9.41 -12.06 -1.73
CA LEU A 131 -8.52 -11.85 -2.87
C LEU A 131 -9.37 -11.65 -4.12
N THR A 132 -8.93 -10.78 -5.04
CA THR A 132 -9.61 -10.52 -6.30
C THR A 132 -8.72 -10.91 -7.47
N ASP A 133 -9.34 -11.39 -8.53
CA ASP A 133 -8.66 -11.62 -9.82
C ASP A 133 -8.45 -10.29 -10.58
N ASN A 134 -7.81 -10.36 -11.74
CA ASN A 134 -7.57 -9.20 -12.61
C ASN A 134 -8.85 -8.66 -13.30
N HIS A 135 -10.00 -9.32 -13.12
CA HIS A 135 -11.33 -8.82 -13.50
C HIS A 135 -12.04 -8.13 -12.33
N GLY A 136 -11.38 -7.99 -11.16
CA GLY A 136 -11.95 -7.40 -9.96
C GLY A 136 -13.00 -8.24 -9.26
N LYS A 137 -13.11 -9.54 -9.61
CA LYS A 137 -14.00 -10.50 -8.94
C LYS A 137 -13.31 -11.15 -7.74
N VAL A 138 -14.05 -11.38 -6.67
CA VAL A 138 -13.54 -12.14 -5.52
C VAL A 138 -13.26 -13.57 -5.97
N SER A 139 -11.98 -13.95 -5.95
CA SER A 139 -11.49 -15.27 -6.34
C SER A 139 -11.31 -16.19 -5.13
N SER A 140 -11.04 -15.63 -3.96
CA SER A 140 -10.96 -16.37 -2.70
C SER A 140 -11.47 -15.52 -1.55
N ARG A 141 -12.16 -16.17 -0.61
CA ARG A 141 -12.65 -15.54 0.63
C ARG A 141 -12.45 -16.49 1.80
N PHE A 142 -11.94 -15.94 2.90
CA PHE A 142 -11.79 -16.67 4.15
C PHE A 142 -12.25 -15.79 5.32
N THR A 143 -13.07 -16.36 6.20
CA THR A 143 -13.57 -15.67 7.41
C THR A 143 -13.26 -16.51 8.64
N HIS A 144 -12.75 -15.88 9.67
CA HIS A 144 -12.55 -16.51 10.97
C HIS A 144 -12.94 -15.55 12.11
N ARG A 145 -13.27 -16.11 13.24
CA ARG A 145 -13.64 -15.37 14.45
C ARG A 145 -12.42 -15.08 15.30
N VAL A 146 -12.35 -13.86 15.83
CA VAL A 146 -11.30 -13.41 16.75
C VAL A 146 -11.93 -13.08 18.10
N PHE A 147 -11.41 -13.71 19.13
CA PHE A 147 -11.75 -13.45 20.52
C PHE A 147 -10.61 -12.62 21.14
N PRO A 148 -10.79 -11.32 21.45
CA PRO A 148 -9.67 -10.46 21.89
C PRO A 148 -8.98 -10.91 23.18
N LYS A 149 -9.65 -11.76 23.97
CA LYS A 149 -9.14 -12.32 25.23
C LYS A 149 -8.65 -13.76 25.08
N ASP A 150 -8.50 -14.25 23.86
CA ASP A 150 -7.96 -15.59 23.61
C ASP A 150 -6.52 -15.68 24.14
N ILE A 151 -6.26 -16.67 24.97
CA ILE A 151 -4.96 -16.94 25.58
C ILE A 151 -3.88 -17.30 24.55
N LEU A 152 -4.28 -17.71 23.35
CA LEU A 152 -3.39 -18.05 22.25
C LEU A 152 -2.97 -16.83 21.42
N ILE A 153 -3.55 -15.65 21.66
CA ILE A 153 -3.01 -14.40 21.07
C ILE A 153 -1.69 -14.06 21.77
N ARG A 154 -0.62 -14.43 21.11
CA ARG A 154 0.74 -14.33 21.68
C ARG A 154 1.20 -12.86 21.71
N PRO A 155 1.85 -12.39 22.78
CA PRO A 155 2.51 -11.08 22.75
C PRO A 155 3.58 -11.04 21.66
N ALA A 156 3.69 -9.90 20.97
CA ALA A 156 4.78 -9.67 20.02
C ALA A 156 6.14 -9.71 20.74
N SER A 157 7.19 -10.06 20.01
CA SER A 157 8.56 -10.07 20.50
C SER A 157 8.99 -8.66 20.95
N LYS A 158 10.07 -8.58 21.75
CA LYS A 158 10.63 -7.28 22.15
C LYS A 158 11.06 -6.52 20.89
N ALA A 159 10.64 -5.26 20.81
CA ALA A 159 11.03 -4.36 19.72
C ALA A 159 12.56 -4.14 19.70
N TYR A 160 13.11 -3.94 18.50
CA TYR A 160 14.42 -3.34 18.33
C TYR A 160 14.40 -1.88 18.79
N GLU A 161 15.57 -1.31 19.03
CA GLU A 161 15.70 0.13 19.23
C GLU A 161 15.27 0.87 17.95
N TRP A 162 14.65 2.03 18.13
CA TRP A 162 14.21 2.86 17.04
C TRP A 162 14.27 4.34 17.39
N GLN A 163 14.33 5.19 16.40
CA GLN A 163 14.32 6.64 16.58
C GLN A 163 13.58 7.35 15.44
N TYR A 164 13.12 8.56 15.71
CA TYR A 164 12.63 9.42 14.64
C TYR A 164 13.81 9.97 13.82
N VAL A 165 13.77 9.79 12.52
CA VAL A 165 14.58 10.53 11.55
C VAL A 165 13.98 11.93 11.40
N ARG A 166 12.63 11.99 11.34
CA ARG A 166 11.88 13.23 11.38
C ARG A 166 10.54 13.00 12.09
N LYS A 167 10.22 13.86 13.07
CA LYS A 167 8.93 13.85 13.77
C LYS A 167 8.16 15.13 13.43
N ALA A 168 7.00 15.00 12.81
CA ALA A 168 6.08 16.10 12.54
C ALA A 168 5.03 16.26 13.64
N GLY A 169 4.55 15.15 14.20
CA GLY A 169 3.53 15.17 15.23
C GLY A 169 3.30 13.82 15.92
N ASP A 170 2.16 13.71 16.60
CA ASP A 170 1.73 12.47 17.23
C ASP A 170 1.23 11.48 16.16
N SER A 171 1.57 10.20 16.27
CA SER A 171 1.16 9.11 15.37
C SER A 171 -0.38 8.99 15.23
N ARG A 172 -1.15 9.49 16.19
CA ARG A 172 -2.62 9.54 16.09
C ARG A 172 -3.14 10.48 15.00
N ASN A 173 -2.32 11.44 14.57
CA ASN A 173 -2.68 12.49 13.61
C ASN A 173 -1.72 12.57 12.42
N CYS A 174 -0.65 11.80 12.44
CA CYS A 174 0.38 11.73 11.41
C CYS A 174 0.57 10.30 10.96
N ILE A 175 1.02 10.13 9.72
CA ILE A 175 1.38 8.85 9.13
C ILE A 175 2.83 8.53 9.52
N ASP A 176 3.08 7.34 10.05
CA ASP A 176 4.41 6.86 10.38
C ASP A 176 4.98 6.02 9.23
N PHE A 177 5.95 6.61 8.50
CA PHE A 177 6.78 5.90 7.53
C PHE A 177 8.01 5.34 8.22
N THR A 178 8.20 4.01 8.19
CA THR A 178 9.24 3.36 8.99
C THR A 178 10.28 2.68 8.12
N PHE A 179 11.53 3.16 8.23
CA PHE A 179 12.68 2.57 7.58
C PHE A 179 13.16 1.33 8.32
N VAL A 180 13.36 0.26 7.56
CA VAL A 180 13.92 -1.01 8.04
C VAL A 180 15.25 -1.26 7.30
N PRO A 181 16.35 -1.52 8.02
CA PRO A 181 17.63 -1.86 7.40
C PRO A 181 17.59 -3.30 6.85
N GLU A 182 18.15 -3.50 5.66
CA GLU A 182 18.39 -4.82 5.10
C GLU A 182 19.83 -4.94 4.62
N GLY A 183 20.59 -5.89 5.17
CA GLY A 183 22.00 -6.07 4.86
C GLY A 183 22.93 -5.02 5.48
N TYR A 184 22.50 -4.28 6.48
CA TYR A 184 23.39 -3.42 7.30
C TYR A 184 23.76 -4.16 8.58
N THR A 185 25.06 -4.30 8.85
CA THR A 185 25.58 -4.84 10.11
C THR A 185 25.46 -3.82 11.25
N GLN A 186 25.77 -4.23 12.48
CA GLN A 186 25.77 -3.33 13.64
C GLN A 186 26.68 -2.10 13.45
N ASP A 187 27.84 -2.30 12.85
CA ASP A 187 28.82 -1.23 12.59
C ASP A 187 28.35 -0.28 11.46
N GLU A 188 27.43 -0.73 10.61
CA GLU A 188 26.87 0.04 9.49
C GLU A 188 25.56 0.78 9.86
N MET A 189 25.06 0.69 11.11
CA MET A 189 23.87 1.45 11.54
C MET A 189 24.02 2.98 11.36
N PRO A 190 25.19 3.60 11.58
CA PRO A 190 25.37 5.02 11.26
C PRO A 190 25.26 5.34 9.77
N LEU A 191 25.63 4.40 8.86
CA LEU A 191 25.42 4.50 7.41
C LEU A 191 23.92 4.43 7.11
N PHE A 192 23.21 3.43 7.64
CA PHE A 192 21.78 3.28 7.48
C PHE A 192 21.00 4.56 7.87
N LEU A 193 21.37 5.20 9.01
CA LEU A 193 20.71 6.44 9.42
C LEU A 193 20.94 7.60 8.45
N ARG A 194 22.12 7.67 7.81
CA ARG A 194 22.37 8.66 6.73
C ARG A 194 21.50 8.36 5.51
N ASP A 195 21.40 7.10 5.11
CA ASP A 195 20.57 6.68 3.98
C ASP A 195 19.07 6.95 4.24
N CYS A 196 18.62 6.78 5.50
CA CYS A 196 17.29 7.20 5.92
C CYS A 196 17.07 8.70 5.72
N GLN A 197 18.01 9.55 6.17
CA GLN A 197 17.89 11.00 6.02
C GLN A 197 17.88 11.42 4.55
N GLU A 198 18.74 10.83 3.71
CA GLU A 198 18.74 11.10 2.27
C GLU A 198 17.44 10.68 1.59
N SER A 199 16.84 9.59 2.06
CA SER A 199 15.54 9.10 1.59
C SER A 199 14.41 10.05 1.98
N VAL A 200 14.41 10.56 3.21
CA VAL A 200 13.46 11.58 3.69
C VAL A 200 13.56 12.85 2.82
N ASP A 201 14.80 13.30 2.56
CA ASP A 201 15.03 14.50 1.75
C ASP A 201 14.54 14.29 0.30
N ALA A 202 14.74 13.10 -0.26
CA ALA A 202 14.23 12.74 -1.59
C ALA A 202 12.69 12.74 -1.63
N ILE A 203 12.02 12.13 -0.67
CA ILE A 203 10.56 12.08 -0.57
C ILE A 203 9.98 13.48 -0.41
N LEU A 204 10.51 14.25 0.56
CA LEU A 204 10.01 15.60 0.86
C LEU A 204 10.41 16.67 -0.18
N SER A 205 11.23 16.33 -1.18
CA SER A 205 11.47 17.20 -2.33
C SER A 205 10.32 17.18 -3.35
N HIS A 206 9.40 16.20 -3.27
CA HIS A 206 8.30 16.00 -4.21
C HIS A 206 6.95 16.44 -3.63
N GLU A 207 6.14 17.14 -4.46
CA GLU A 207 4.73 17.36 -4.13
C GLU A 207 3.91 16.08 -4.32
N PRO A 208 2.91 15.83 -3.45
CA PRO A 208 2.42 16.64 -2.35
C PRO A 208 3.09 16.36 -0.99
N PHE A 209 4.07 15.45 -0.89
CA PHE A 209 4.76 15.15 0.36
C PHE A 209 5.41 16.40 0.97
N LYS A 210 5.97 17.29 0.14
CA LYS A 210 6.57 18.54 0.57
C LYS A 210 5.57 19.46 1.26
N SER A 211 4.45 19.75 0.62
CA SER A 211 3.42 20.66 1.16
C SER A 211 2.64 20.07 2.33
N MET A 212 2.66 18.74 2.50
CA MET A 212 1.98 18.01 3.58
C MET A 212 2.96 17.39 4.59
N ALA A 213 4.19 17.87 4.64
CA ALA A 213 5.24 17.34 5.49
C ALA A 213 4.92 17.40 7.00
N ASP A 214 3.99 18.25 7.40
CA ASP A 214 3.46 18.32 8.78
C ASP A 214 2.58 17.12 9.18
N LYS A 215 2.21 16.27 8.23
CA LYS A 215 1.43 15.04 8.43
C LYS A 215 2.27 13.77 8.42
N LEU A 216 3.58 13.88 8.21
CA LEU A 216 4.44 12.74 7.93
C LEU A 216 5.56 12.63 8.96
N ASN A 217 5.55 11.56 9.74
CA ASN A 217 6.68 11.13 10.56
C ASN A 217 7.54 10.14 9.77
N PHE A 218 8.84 10.15 10.06
CA PHE A 218 9.78 9.16 9.54
C PHE A 218 10.55 8.55 10.70
N VAL A 219 10.50 7.23 10.81
CA VAL A 219 11.08 6.43 11.88
C VAL A 219 12.16 5.53 11.30
N ALA A 220 13.23 5.28 12.01
CA ALA A 220 14.24 4.27 11.68
C ALA A 220 14.30 3.22 12.79
N VAL A 221 14.16 1.94 12.43
CA VAL A 221 14.38 0.84 13.37
C VAL A 221 15.81 0.31 13.23
N LEU A 222 16.48 0.03 14.35
CA LEU A 222 17.90 -0.36 14.37
C LEU A 222 18.02 -1.88 14.50
N ALA A 223 17.76 -2.59 13.41
CA ALA A 223 17.77 -4.06 13.36
C ALA A 223 18.92 -4.57 12.48
N PRO A 224 20.13 -4.80 13.04
CA PRO A 224 21.28 -5.17 12.24
C PRO A 224 21.16 -6.58 11.64
N SER A 225 21.68 -6.73 10.43
CA SER A 225 21.93 -8.01 9.77
C SER A 225 23.23 -8.66 10.29
N ALA A 226 23.31 -9.97 10.20
CA ALA A 226 24.55 -10.71 10.54
C ALA A 226 25.65 -10.46 9.49
N GLU A 227 25.27 -10.24 8.22
CA GLU A 227 26.18 -9.99 7.10
C GLU A 227 25.79 -8.71 6.36
N SER A 228 26.81 -8.03 5.83
CA SER A 228 26.64 -6.85 4.98
C SER A 228 26.22 -7.24 3.56
N GLY A 229 25.38 -6.41 2.94
CA GLY A 229 24.86 -6.62 1.60
C GLY A 229 23.63 -7.53 1.55
N VAL A 230 23.15 -7.84 0.35
CA VAL A 230 21.95 -8.66 0.11
C VAL A 230 22.25 -9.82 -0.82
N SER A 231 21.38 -10.85 -0.83
CA SER A 231 21.54 -12.02 -1.68
C SER A 231 21.30 -11.69 -3.16
N ILE A 232 22.16 -12.25 -4.04
CA ILE A 232 22.08 -12.12 -5.50
C ILE A 232 22.19 -13.52 -6.10
N PRO A 233 21.09 -14.26 -6.25
CA PRO A 233 21.07 -15.66 -6.64
C PRO A 233 21.78 -15.97 -7.96
N HIS A 234 21.58 -15.16 -9.02
CA HIS A 234 22.25 -15.38 -10.31
C HIS A 234 23.78 -15.25 -10.25
N LYS A 235 24.33 -14.63 -9.17
CA LYS A 235 25.77 -14.58 -8.87
C LYS A 235 26.19 -15.63 -7.85
N SER A 236 25.32 -16.54 -7.46
CA SER A 236 25.53 -17.52 -6.38
C SER A 236 25.93 -16.86 -5.04
N LEU A 237 25.54 -15.64 -4.82
CA LEU A 237 25.82 -14.85 -3.62
C LEU A 237 24.62 -14.91 -2.68
N TRP A 238 24.80 -15.53 -1.52
CA TRP A 238 23.82 -15.62 -0.47
C TRP A 238 24.32 -14.92 0.79
N ARG A 239 23.43 -14.17 1.46
CA ARG A 239 23.72 -13.38 2.66
C ARG A 239 22.72 -13.70 3.76
N ASN A 240 23.23 -13.83 4.99
CA ASN A 240 22.39 -13.96 6.17
C ASN A 240 22.00 -12.56 6.68
N THR A 241 20.90 -12.04 6.20
CA THR A 241 20.41 -10.71 6.53
C THR A 241 19.17 -10.74 7.41
N VAL A 242 18.79 -9.59 7.98
CA VAL A 242 17.67 -9.50 8.92
C VAL A 242 16.34 -9.87 8.29
N LEU A 243 16.13 -9.63 6.99
CA LEU A 243 14.90 -9.95 6.27
C LEU A 243 15.07 -11.07 5.24
N ASN A 244 16.28 -11.62 5.07
CA ASN A 244 16.61 -12.61 4.04
C ASN A 244 16.10 -12.21 2.64
N SER A 245 16.26 -10.95 2.27
CA SER A 245 15.87 -10.47 0.95
C SER A 245 16.81 -10.98 -0.14
N ASN A 246 16.30 -11.02 -1.36
CA ASN A 246 17.12 -11.36 -2.51
C ASN A 246 16.67 -10.64 -3.78
N PHE A 247 17.61 -10.42 -4.68
CA PHE A 247 17.33 -10.16 -6.08
C PHE A 247 16.76 -11.41 -6.76
N ASP A 248 16.47 -11.34 -8.03
CA ASP A 248 15.93 -12.45 -8.83
C ASP A 248 14.56 -12.96 -8.38
N THR A 249 13.80 -12.16 -7.65
CA THR A 249 12.42 -12.49 -7.34
C THR A 249 11.65 -12.72 -8.63
N PHE A 250 10.97 -13.85 -8.73
CA PHE A 250 10.26 -14.30 -9.93
C PHE A 250 11.15 -14.31 -11.19
N TYR A 251 12.45 -14.62 -11.02
CA TYR A 251 13.49 -14.64 -12.07
C TYR A 251 13.77 -13.29 -12.73
N SER A 252 13.33 -12.18 -12.14
CA SER A 252 13.67 -10.82 -12.58
C SER A 252 14.91 -10.30 -11.85
N ALA A 253 16.02 -10.11 -12.56
CA ALA A 253 17.31 -9.76 -11.98
C ALA A 253 17.33 -8.43 -11.20
N ARG A 254 16.40 -7.53 -11.46
CA ARG A 254 16.25 -6.24 -10.76
C ARG A 254 15.15 -6.22 -9.70
N TYR A 255 14.36 -7.30 -9.58
CA TYR A 255 13.29 -7.35 -8.60
C TYR A 255 13.84 -7.83 -7.26
N LEU A 256 14.05 -6.86 -6.36
CA LEU A 256 14.55 -7.06 -5.01
C LEU A 256 13.38 -7.07 -4.03
N THR A 257 13.14 -8.19 -3.34
CA THR A 257 12.04 -8.33 -2.38
C THR A 257 12.43 -9.19 -1.19
N THR A 258 11.58 -9.22 -0.17
CA THR A 258 11.57 -10.27 0.86
C THR A 258 10.23 -10.99 0.87
N LEU A 259 10.27 -12.32 1.00
CA LEU A 259 9.09 -13.16 1.21
C LEU A 259 8.83 -13.45 2.70
N HIS A 260 9.68 -12.95 3.60
CA HIS A 260 9.66 -13.22 5.04
C HIS A 260 8.90 -12.13 5.82
N LEU A 261 7.60 -11.95 5.50
CA LEU A 261 6.79 -10.88 6.08
C LEU A 261 6.58 -11.05 7.59
N LYS A 262 6.52 -12.27 8.11
CA LYS A 262 6.45 -12.49 9.56
C LYS A 262 7.69 -11.93 10.26
N ARG A 263 8.88 -12.17 9.70
CA ARG A 263 10.14 -11.65 10.22
C ARG A 263 10.22 -10.12 10.12
N LEU A 264 9.75 -9.54 9.01
CA LEU A 264 9.63 -8.09 8.86
C LEU A 264 8.78 -7.48 9.97
N HIS A 265 7.61 -8.06 10.25
CA HIS A 265 6.74 -7.56 11.31
C HIS A 265 7.20 -7.93 12.73
N ASP A 266 8.09 -8.92 12.90
CA ASP A 266 8.77 -9.16 14.16
C ASP A 266 9.78 -8.04 14.47
N VAL A 267 10.49 -7.56 13.46
CA VAL A 267 11.41 -6.39 13.57
C VAL A 267 10.64 -5.13 13.95
N LEU A 268 9.42 -4.96 13.45
CA LEU A 268 8.58 -3.78 13.65
C LEU A 268 7.66 -3.87 14.88
N ALA A 269 7.78 -4.91 15.70
CA ALA A 269 6.92 -5.08 16.87
C ALA A 269 7.02 -3.87 17.82
N SER A 270 5.89 -3.21 18.07
CA SER A 270 5.77 -2.00 18.91
C SER A 270 6.62 -0.78 18.44
N VAL A 271 7.00 -0.76 17.16
CA VAL A 271 7.60 0.41 16.51
C VAL A 271 6.48 1.22 15.86
N PRO A 272 6.48 2.56 15.96
CA PRO A 272 5.55 3.38 15.19
C PRO A 272 5.72 3.09 13.69
N SER A 273 4.75 2.38 13.08
CA SER A 273 4.86 1.92 11.71
C SER A 273 3.48 1.75 11.09
N GLU A 274 3.17 2.57 10.10
CA GLU A 274 1.97 2.43 9.27
C GLU A 274 2.35 2.03 7.85
N HIS A 275 3.45 2.61 7.30
CA HIS A 275 4.00 2.23 6.01
C HIS A 275 5.49 1.89 6.13
N ILE A 276 5.90 0.82 5.45
CA ILE A 276 7.22 0.20 5.61
C ILE A 276 8.11 0.50 4.40
N LEU A 277 9.29 1.06 4.67
CA LEU A 277 10.31 1.39 3.69
C LEU A 277 11.59 0.61 4.01
N ILE A 278 11.96 -0.35 3.17
CA ILE A 278 13.15 -1.17 3.37
C ILE A 278 14.29 -0.61 2.55
N LEU A 279 15.37 -0.23 3.22
CA LEU A 279 16.62 0.19 2.56
C LEU A 279 17.59 -0.98 2.53
N ALA A 280 17.96 -1.41 1.34
CA ALA A 280 18.89 -2.52 1.12
C ALA A 280 20.30 -1.99 0.90
N ASN A 281 21.26 -2.49 1.68
CA ASN A 281 22.68 -2.14 1.62
C ASN A 281 23.33 -2.73 0.37
N THR A 282 23.10 -2.13 -0.78
CA THR A 282 23.62 -2.59 -2.06
C THR A 282 23.67 -1.44 -3.07
N ASP A 283 24.63 -1.51 -3.99
CA ASP A 283 24.77 -0.63 -5.17
C ASP A 283 24.10 -1.18 -6.43
N ASN A 284 23.67 -2.46 -6.41
CA ASN A 284 22.96 -3.04 -7.55
C ASN A 284 21.58 -2.39 -7.70
N TYR A 285 21.23 -2.02 -8.93
CA TYR A 285 19.91 -1.44 -9.23
C TYR A 285 18.79 -2.43 -8.96
N GLY A 286 17.80 -2.01 -8.16
CA GLY A 286 16.60 -2.78 -7.91
C GLY A 286 15.70 -2.15 -6.86
N GLY A 287 14.47 -2.61 -6.86
CA GLY A 287 13.43 -2.19 -5.93
C GLY A 287 12.11 -2.84 -6.26
N GLY A 288 11.10 -2.53 -5.47
CA GLY A 288 9.72 -2.93 -5.66
C GLY A 288 8.83 -2.30 -4.60
N GLY A 289 7.59 -1.96 -4.97
CA GLY A 289 6.59 -1.39 -4.06
C GLY A 289 5.27 -2.14 -4.13
N ILE A 290 4.82 -2.68 -2.99
CA ILE A 290 3.61 -3.49 -2.89
C ILE A 290 2.59 -2.74 -2.05
N PHE A 291 1.44 -2.45 -2.63
CA PHE A 291 0.41 -1.60 -2.02
C PHE A 291 -0.01 -2.09 -0.63
N ASN A 292 0.09 -1.20 0.38
CA ASN A 292 -0.17 -1.46 1.79
C ASN A 292 0.56 -2.69 2.36
N SER A 293 1.77 -2.99 1.83
CA SER A 293 2.67 -3.99 2.38
C SER A 293 4.03 -3.35 2.70
N TYR A 294 4.87 -3.18 1.72
CA TYR A 294 6.16 -2.48 1.88
C TYR A 294 6.68 -1.97 0.54
N LEU A 295 7.64 -1.07 0.58
CA LEU A 295 8.58 -0.83 -0.52
C LEU A 295 9.98 -1.29 -0.12
N MET A 296 10.80 -1.66 -1.11
CA MET A 296 12.22 -1.92 -0.94
C MET A 296 13.01 -1.22 -2.04
N THR A 297 14.19 -0.68 -1.72
CA THR A 297 15.08 -0.03 -2.69
C THR A 297 16.54 -0.23 -2.32
N ALA A 298 17.41 -0.28 -3.35
CA ALA A 298 18.87 -0.33 -3.22
C ALA A 298 19.40 1.05 -2.78
N ALA A 299 19.89 1.17 -1.55
CA ALA A 299 20.24 2.46 -0.94
C ALA A 299 21.45 3.14 -1.57
N HIS A 300 22.42 2.37 -2.07
CA HIS A 300 23.70 2.91 -2.59
C HIS A 300 23.73 2.98 -4.11
N ASN A 301 22.63 2.66 -4.79
CA ASN A 301 22.53 2.87 -6.23
C ASN A 301 22.35 4.36 -6.54
N ALA A 302 22.97 4.85 -7.62
CA ALA A 302 22.84 6.25 -8.06
C ALA A 302 21.39 6.68 -8.32
N MET A 303 20.49 5.72 -8.59
CA MET A 303 19.05 5.95 -8.78
C MET A 303 18.22 5.76 -7.52
N CYS A 304 18.82 5.57 -6.34
CA CYS A 304 18.08 5.36 -5.10
C CYS A 304 17.01 6.46 -4.86
N ARG A 305 17.40 7.73 -4.99
CA ARG A 305 16.50 8.87 -4.74
C ARG A 305 15.25 8.89 -5.62
N PRO A 306 15.34 8.78 -6.97
CA PRO A 306 14.13 8.68 -7.79
C PRO A 306 13.37 7.37 -7.59
N VAL A 307 14.06 6.25 -7.34
CA VAL A 307 13.42 4.93 -7.17
C VAL A 307 12.60 4.88 -5.87
N ILE A 308 13.13 5.33 -4.73
CA ILE A 308 12.36 5.32 -3.48
C ILE A 308 11.06 6.12 -3.57
N VAL A 309 11.08 7.24 -4.31
CA VAL A 309 9.89 8.07 -4.54
C VAL A 309 8.90 7.36 -5.46
N HIS A 310 9.39 6.66 -6.50
CA HIS A 310 8.57 5.85 -7.40
C HIS A 310 7.91 4.69 -6.64
N GLU A 311 8.69 3.90 -5.90
CA GLU A 311 8.18 2.75 -5.14
C GLU A 311 7.21 3.17 -4.02
N LEU A 312 7.39 4.38 -3.45
CA LEU A 312 6.42 4.96 -2.51
C LEU A 312 5.10 5.29 -3.21
N GLY A 313 5.15 5.67 -4.49
CA GLY A 313 3.94 5.82 -5.32
C GLY A 313 3.11 4.53 -5.37
N HIS A 314 3.74 3.39 -5.56
CA HIS A 314 3.08 2.08 -5.54
C HIS A 314 2.61 1.71 -4.13
N SER A 315 3.53 1.62 -3.19
CA SER A 315 3.26 1.01 -1.88
C SER A 315 2.31 1.83 -1.01
N PHE A 316 2.39 3.17 -1.08
CA PHE A 316 1.55 4.07 -0.30
C PHE A 316 0.28 4.49 -1.04
N ALA A 317 0.40 4.95 -2.29
CA ALA A 317 -0.71 5.57 -3.01
C ALA A 317 -1.36 4.67 -4.07
N GLY A 318 -0.91 3.42 -4.21
CA GLY A 318 -1.46 2.46 -5.15
C GLY A 318 -1.38 2.92 -6.60
N LEU A 319 -0.35 3.70 -6.94
CA LEU A 319 -0.14 4.13 -8.32
C LEU A 319 0.34 2.95 -9.17
N GLY A 320 -0.16 2.84 -10.38
CA GLY A 320 0.33 1.91 -11.38
C GLY A 320 1.55 2.45 -12.11
N ASP A 321 2.34 1.56 -12.71
CA ASP A 321 3.40 1.93 -13.64
C ASP A 321 2.83 2.59 -14.89
N GLU A 322 3.42 3.71 -15.31
CA GLU A 322 3.01 4.41 -16.53
C GLU A 322 3.91 4.07 -17.72
N TYR A 323 4.93 3.21 -17.53
CA TYR A 323 5.73 2.67 -18.63
C TYR A 323 5.09 1.43 -19.25
N TYR A 324 5.52 1.10 -20.48
CA TYR A 324 5.02 -0.01 -21.26
C TYR A 324 6.11 -0.58 -22.17
N TYR A 325 5.87 -1.79 -22.67
CA TYR A 325 6.75 -2.48 -23.63
C TYR A 325 5.93 -2.92 -24.84
N ASP A 326 6.52 -2.80 -26.02
CA ASP A 326 5.84 -3.17 -27.28
C ASP A 326 5.73 -4.70 -27.48
N ASP A 327 6.55 -5.46 -26.77
CA ASP A 327 6.65 -6.92 -26.80
C ASP A 327 5.97 -7.62 -25.61
N GLN A 328 5.17 -6.88 -24.82
CA GLN A 328 4.40 -7.47 -23.72
C GLN A 328 3.24 -8.30 -24.25
N TYR A 329 3.28 -9.61 -24.05
CA TYR A 329 2.23 -10.55 -24.48
C TYR A 329 1.18 -10.81 -23.39
N GLU A 330 1.50 -10.57 -22.15
CA GLU A 330 0.60 -10.79 -21.01
C GLU A 330 -0.34 -9.60 -20.82
N VAL A 331 -1.63 -9.89 -20.73
CA VAL A 331 -2.68 -8.88 -20.51
C VAL A 331 -2.92 -8.75 -19.01
N LEU A 332 -2.27 -7.80 -18.37
CA LEU A 332 -2.45 -7.50 -16.93
C LEU A 332 -3.74 -6.73 -16.67
N TYR A 333 -4.12 -5.84 -17.60
CA TYR A 333 -5.35 -5.03 -17.54
C TYR A 333 -6.29 -5.41 -18.66
N PRO A 334 -7.27 -6.32 -18.42
CA PRO A 334 -8.20 -6.78 -19.43
C PRO A 334 -9.09 -5.65 -19.96
N ALA A 335 -9.40 -5.69 -21.25
CA ALA A 335 -10.39 -4.80 -21.83
C ALA A 335 -11.75 -4.94 -21.13
N GLY A 336 -12.45 -3.84 -20.88
CA GLY A 336 -13.74 -3.83 -20.18
C GLY A 336 -13.65 -3.91 -18.65
N VAL A 337 -12.44 -3.89 -18.08
CA VAL A 337 -12.18 -3.78 -16.64
C VAL A 337 -11.42 -2.49 -16.35
N GLU A 338 -11.96 -1.64 -15.49
CA GLU A 338 -11.23 -0.44 -15.06
C GLU A 338 -10.21 -0.80 -14.00
N PRO A 339 -8.91 -0.45 -14.19
CA PRO A 339 -7.88 -0.63 -13.16
C PRO A 339 -8.26 0.02 -11.84
N TRP A 340 -7.86 -0.56 -10.71
CA TRP A 340 -8.07 0.10 -9.43
C TRP A 340 -7.05 1.21 -9.17
N GLU A 341 -5.92 1.21 -9.83
CA GLU A 341 -4.86 2.21 -9.75
C GLU A 341 -5.36 3.56 -10.29
N PRO A 342 -5.17 4.66 -9.53
CA PRO A 342 -5.82 5.94 -9.86
C PRO A 342 -5.22 6.68 -11.07
N ASN A 343 -4.01 6.32 -11.50
CA ASN A 343 -3.25 7.00 -12.56
C ASN A 343 -3.22 6.26 -13.90
N ILE A 344 -3.90 5.12 -14.01
CA ILE A 344 -4.07 4.40 -15.28
C ILE A 344 -5.55 4.10 -15.52
N THR A 345 -5.94 3.92 -16.78
CA THR A 345 -7.33 3.64 -17.18
C THR A 345 -7.39 2.80 -18.44
N THR A 346 -8.39 1.94 -18.54
CA THR A 346 -8.81 1.28 -19.79
C THR A 346 -9.95 2.02 -20.51
N LEU A 347 -10.34 3.19 -19.99
CA LEU A 347 -11.50 3.98 -20.44
C LEU A 347 -12.86 3.33 -20.15
N THR A 348 -12.90 2.23 -19.43
CA THR A 348 -14.15 1.51 -19.08
C THR A 348 -15.00 2.33 -18.11
N ASP A 349 -14.38 2.92 -17.10
CA ASP A 349 -15.00 3.91 -16.18
C ASP A 349 -14.08 5.11 -15.97
N PHE A 350 -13.75 5.79 -17.05
CA PHE A 350 -12.86 6.96 -17.00
C PHE A 350 -13.42 8.11 -16.15
N SER A 351 -14.72 8.13 -15.90
CA SER A 351 -15.33 9.14 -15.02
C SER A 351 -14.84 9.06 -13.57
N SER A 352 -14.43 7.88 -13.11
CA SER A 352 -13.85 7.63 -11.78
C SER A 352 -12.36 8.03 -11.65
N LYS A 353 -11.71 8.37 -12.77
CA LYS A 353 -10.27 8.67 -12.84
C LYS A 353 -9.99 10.19 -12.81
N TRP A 354 -9.34 10.71 -13.84
CA TRP A 354 -8.96 12.13 -13.93
C TRP A 354 -9.70 12.91 -15.01
N LYS A 355 -10.85 12.41 -15.45
CA LYS A 355 -11.68 13.07 -16.48
C LYS A 355 -12.04 14.52 -16.09
N ASP A 356 -12.26 14.74 -14.79
CA ASP A 356 -12.60 16.03 -14.20
C ASP A 356 -11.45 17.07 -14.24
N LEU A 357 -10.21 16.64 -14.47
CA LEU A 357 -9.04 17.50 -14.61
C LEU A 357 -8.74 17.91 -16.07
N LEU A 358 -9.40 17.28 -17.03
CA LEU A 358 -9.19 17.57 -18.45
C LEU A 358 -9.94 18.82 -18.87
N SER A 359 -9.38 19.54 -19.86
CA SER A 359 -10.14 20.58 -20.54
C SER A 359 -11.30 19.95 -21.34
N PRO A 360 -12.42 20.69 -21.52
CA PRO A 360 -13.57 20.18 -22.30
C PRO A 360 -13.23 19.79 -23.74
N GLU A 361 -12.18 20.39 -24.32
CA GLU A 361 -11.71 20.17 -25.68
C GLU A 361 -10.67 19.03 -25.79
N ALA A 362 -10.28 18.41 -24.68
CA ALA A 362 -9.27 17.36 -24.67
C ALA A 362 -9.70 16.17 -25.53
N LYS A 363 -8.87 15.82 -26.52
CA LYS A 363 -9.10 14.64 -27.34
C LYS A 363 -8.76 13.37 -26.57
N ILE A 364 -9.61 12.37 -26.67
CA ILE A 364 -9.43 11.04 -26.05
C ILE A 364 -9.45 9.98 -27.17
N PRO A 365 -8.35 9.24 -27.40
CA PRO A 365 -7.01 9.41 -26.79
C PRO A 365 -6.31 10.73 -27.23
N THR A 366 -5.37 11.19 -26.40
CA THR A 366 -4.58 12.38 -26.65
C THR A 366 -3.35 12.03 -27.49
N THR A 367 -3.10 12.78 -28.54
CA THR A 367 -1.88 12.60 -29.36
C THR A 367 -0.69 13.27 -28.66
N PRO A 368 0.44 12.56 -28.43
CA PRO A 368 1.62 13.15 -27.83
C PRO A 368 2.15 14.33 -28.67
N SER A 369 2.37 15.47 -28.03
CA SER A 369 2.87 16.69 -28.68
C SER A 369 4.40 16.85 -28.58
N GLY A 370 5.03 16.09 -27.67
CA GLY A 370 6.44 16.28 -27.30
C GLY A 370 6.71 17.57 -26.52
N LYS A 371 5.68 18.37 -26.23
CA LYS A 371 5.74 19.62 -25.45
C LYS A 371 5.12 19.39 -24.07
N ASN A 372 5.60 20.13 -23.07
CA ASN A 372 5.05 20.09 -21.70
C ASN A 372 4.84 18.65 -21.18
N VAL A 373 5.77 17.76 -21.51
CA VAL A 373 5.64 16.30 -21.32
C VAL A 373 5.31 15.86 -19.89
N TYR A 374 5.65 16.68 -18.89
CA TYR A 374 5.41 16.41 -17.47
C TYR A 374 4.12 17.01 -16.92
N SER A 375 3.47 17.95 -17.66
CA SER A 375 2.37 18.73 -17.11
C SER A 375 1.12 18.82 -18.01
N GLU A 376 1.24 18.54 -19.31
CA GLU A 376 0.10 18.54 -20.23
C GLU A 376 -0.79 17.33 -19.94
N LEU A 377 -1.92 17.58 -19.27
CA LEU A 377 -2.89 16.55 -18.96
C LEU A 377 -3.64 16.09 -20.21
N GLY A 378 -3.75 14.77 -20.35
CA GLY A 378 -4.46 14.14 -21.46
C GLY A 378 -4.82 12.70 -21.11
N VAL A 379 -4.96 11.87 -22.13
CA VAL A 379 -5.23 10.43 -22.07
C VAL A 379 -4.32 9.77 -23.10
N TYR A 380 -3.08 9.48 -22.70
CA TYR A 380 -2.02 9.01 -23.57
C TYR A 380 -1.97 7.49 -23.56
N GLU A 381 -2.06 6.84 -24.73
CA GLU A 381 -2.01 5.38 -24.82
C GLU A 381 -0.65 4.84 -24.41
N GLY A 382 -0.66 3.70 -23.73
CA GLY A 382 0.49 3.01 -23.14
C GLY A 382 0.62 3.30 -21.63
N GLY A 383 0.68 2.23 -20.84
CA GLY A 383 0.80 2.22 -19.38
C GLY A 383 0.55 0.82 -18.83
N GLY A 384 0.86 0.56 -17.57
CA GLY A 384 0.64 -0.75 -16.96
C GLY A 384 1.33 -1.87 -17.72
N TYR A 385 2.54 -1.64 -18.20
CA TYR A 385 3.33 -2.54 -19.06
C TYR A 385 2.77 -2.77 -20.47
N GLN A 386 1.51 -2.35 -20.77
CA GLN A 386 0.82 -2.57 -22.05
C GLN A 386 0.93 -1.35 -22.95
N SER A 387 1.36 -1.53 -24.20
CA SER A 387 1.44 -0.45 -25.20
C SER A 387 0.08 -0.03 -25.74
N LYS A 388 -0.95 -0.90 -25.60
CA LYS A 388 -2.31 -0.71 -26.14
C LYS A 388 -3.39 -0.97 -25.11
N GLY A 389 -4.49 -0.20 -25.20
CA GLY A 389 -5.69 -0.38 -24.39
C GLY A 389 -5.60 0.10 -22.95
N VAL A 390 -4.44 0.55 -22.50
CA VAL A 390 -4.23 1.20 -21.19
C VAL A 390 -3.68 2.60 -21.43
N TYR A 391 -4.13 3.55 -20.65
CA TYR A 391 -3.83 4.97 -20.84
C TYR A 391 -3.33 5.61 -19.55
N ARG A 392 -2.45 6.62 -19.69
CA ARG A 392 -1.84 7.39 -18.61
C ARG A 392 -2.12 8.89 -18.76
N PRO A 393 -1.96 9.70 -17.69
CA PRO A 393 -2.44 11.10 -17.67
C PRO A 393 -1.51 12.10 -18.36
N VAL A 394 -0.21 11.82 -18.47
CA VAL A 394 0.81 12.70 -19.08
C VAL A 394 1.77 11.88 -19.92
N GLN A 395 2.58 12.56 -20.75
CA GLN A 395 3.57 11.85 -21.57
C GLN A 395 4.69 11.25 -20.70
N GLU A 396 5.17 12.00 -19.70
CA GLU A 396 6.24 11.59 -18.79
C GLU A 396 5.89 11.94 -17.32
N CYS A 397 6.14 11.01 -16.39
CA CYS A 397 5.85 11.12 -14.96
C CYS A 397 6.90 10.36 -14.14
N ARG A 398 6.99 10.64 -12.84
CA ARG A 398 7.79 9.82 -11.90
C ARG A 398 7.39 8.34 -11.97
N MET A 399 6.12 8.02 -12.19
CA MET A 399 5.64 6.63 -12.35
C MET A 399 5.98 6.01 -13.72
N LYS A 400 6.65 6.75 -14.61
CA LYS A 400 7.09 6.24 -15.93
C LYS A 400 8.61 6.19 -16.07
N ILE A 401 9.31 7.24 -15.65
CA ILE A 401 10.77 7.35 -15.80
C ILE A 401 11.44 8.01 -14.60
N ASN A 402 12.61 7.51 -14.24
CA ASN A 402 13.42 8.05 -13.14
C ASN A 402 13.92 9.50 -13.40
N ALA A 403 14.02 9.91 -14.66
CA ALA A 403 14.42 11.27 -15.03
C ALA A 403 13.33 12.33 -14.83
N ALA A 404 12.06 11.92 -14.64
CA ALA A 404 10.99 12.88 -14.40
C ALA A 404 11.25 13.64 -13.09
N PRO A 405 11.08 14.98 -13.08
CA PRO A 405 11.39 15.79 -11.90
C PRO A 405 10.35 15.64 -10.78
N ALA A 406 9.13 15.18 -11.09
CA ALA A 406 8.01 15.12 -10.16
C ALA A 406 6.95 14.10 -10.59
N PHE A 407 6.01 13.85 -9.70
CA PHE A 407 4.74 13.24 -10.02
C PHE A 407 3.87 14.19 -10.87
N CYS A 408 3.12 13.64 -11.82
CA CYS A 408 2.13 14.42 -12.57
C CYS A 408 0.95 14.85 -11.68
N PRO A 409 0.11 15.80 -12.11
CA PRO A 409 -1.01 16.28 -11.29
C PRO A 409 -1.99 15.19 -10.83
N VAL A 410 -2.19 14.13 -11.62
CA VAL A 410 -3.07 13.00 -11.25
C VAL A 410 -2.46 12.18 -10.14
N CYS A 411 -1.17 11.84 -10.24
CA CYS A 411 -0.44 11.11 -9.21
C CYS A 411 -0.34 11.93 -7.92
N GLN A 412 -0.07 13.25 -8.01
CA GLN A 412 -0.09 14.15 -6.85
C GLN A 412 -1.46 14.16 -6.16
N ARG A 413 -2.56 14.22 -6.92
CA ARG A 413 -3.93 14.14 -6.38
C ARG A 413 -4.18 12.83 -5.66
N ALA A 414 -3.73 11.71 -6.21
CA ALA A 414 -3.87 10.39 -5.59
C ALA A 414 -3.11 10.30 -4.26
N ILE A 415 -1.85 10.73 -4.24
CA ILE A 415 -1.01 10.77 -3.03
C ILE A 415 -1.64 11.69 -1.97
N LYS A 416 -2.08 12.90 -2.36
CA LYS A 416 -2.77 13.83 -1.45
C LYS A 416 -4.02 13.20 -0.83
N ARG A 417 -4.86 12.56 -1.64
CA ARG A 417 -6.07 11.87 -1.16
C ARG A 417 -5.73 10.75 -0.19
N MET A 418 -4.62 10.03 -0.40
CA MET A 418 -4.18 8.99 0.53
C MET A 418 -3.72 9.60 1.86
N ILE A 419 -2.93 10.68 1.86
CA ILE A 419 -2.54 11.39 3.09
C ILE A 419 -3.80 11.89 3.83
N ASP A 420 -4.72 12.54 3.12
CA ASP A 420 -5.97 13.02 3.71
C ASP A 420 -6.82 11.86 4.27
N TYR A 421 -6.90 10.72 3.58
CA TYR A 421 -7.63 9.52 4.02
C TYR A 421 -7.11 8.95 5.34
N HIS A 422 -5.80 9.02 5.60
CA HIS A 422 -5.18 8.59 6.84
C HIS A 422 -5.33 9.61 7.98
N THR A 423 -5.46 10.90 7.67
CA THR A 423 -5.34 11.99 8.65
C THR A 423 -6.61 12.83 8.87
N LYS A 424 -7.66 12.63 8.08
CA LYS A 424 -8.92 13.40 8.14
C LYS A 424 -10.13 12.51 7.91
N ASP A 425 -11.28 12.86 8.47
CA ASP A 425 -12.54 12.22 8.09
C ASP A 425 -12.89 12.49 6.60
N VAL A 426 -13.46 11.46 5.92
CA VAL A 426 -13.82 11.55 4.48
C VAL A 426 -14.72 12.75 4.16
N LYS A 427 -15.64 13.12 5.08
CA LYS A 427 -16.50 14.32 4.92
C LYS A 427 -15.70 15.62 4.80
N ASP A 428 -14.43 15.64 5.23
CA ASP A 428 -13.52 16.78 5.19
C ASP A 428 -12.53 16.69 3.99
N ILE A 429 -12.60 15.61 3.18
CA ILE A 429 -11.78 15.40 1.99
C ILE A 429 -12.53 15.97 0.78
N LYS A 430 -11.99 17.03 0.19
CA LYS A 430 -12.49 17.67 -1.04
C LYS A 430 -11.72 17.22 -2.27
#